data_4440c6c91f41d2f31db96c3f0a9bb73a
#
_entry.id   4440c6c91f41d2f31db96c3f0a9bb73a
#
_cell.length_a   1.000
_cell.length_b   1.000
_cell.length_c   1.000
_cell.angle_alpha   90.00
_cell.angle_beta   90.00
_cell.angle_gamma   90.00
#
_symmetry.space_group_name_H-M   'P 1'
#
loop_
_entity.id
_entity.type
_entity.pdbx_description
1 polymer ?
#
loop_
_entity_poly.entity_id
_entity_poly.type
_entity_poly.pdbx_seq_one_letter_code
_entity_poly.pdbx_strand_id
1 'polypeptide(L)'
;MRQPVSSTHAVLVGLAGATAVGLGAFGAHALRGTVDEAGLQVWHTAVQYHFWHVLALFVAVVGLAPGRARTVAIALFAVGIVLFSGSLYALALGAPRWTGAITPLGGVAFIAGWIAVGLSLRRAR
;
A
#
# COMPACT_ATOMS: atom_id res chain seq x y z
N MET A 1 2.59 22.39 -15.40
CA MET A 1 1.64 22.78 -14.33
C MET A 1 1.40 21.61 -13.41
N ARG A 2 1.51 21.82 -12.11
CA ARG A 2 1.20 20.77 -11.15
C ARG A 2 -0.31 20.56 -11.07
N GLN A 3 -0.73 19.29 -11.06
CA GLN A 3 -2.12 18.96 -10.76
C GLN A 3 -2.45 19.42 -9.32
N PRO A 4 -3.64 20.01 -9.11
CA PRO A 4 -4.05 20.36 -7.75
C PRO A 4 -4.18 19.08 -6.91
N VAL A 5 -3.48 19.06 -5.78
CA VAL A 5 -3.52 17.95 -4.82
C VAL A 5 -4.34 18.38 -3.61
N SER A 6 -5.38 17.62 -3.29
CA SER A 6 -6.16 17.90 -2.09
C SER A 6 -5.36 17.64 -0.83
N SER A 7 -5.68 18.34 0.26
CA SER A 7 -5.05 18.09 1.57
C SER A 7 -5.21 16.64 2.00
N THR A 8 -6.35 16.02 1.73
CA THR A 8 -6.60 14.61 2.03
C THR A 8 -5.60 13.69 1.30
N HIS A 9 -5.40 13.90 0.01
CA HIS A 9 -4.44 13.10 -0.75
C HIS A 9 -3.00 13.35 -0.29
N ALA A 10 -2.65 14.59 0.03
CA ALA A 10 -1.33 14.92 0.55
C ALA A 10 -1.05 14.21 1.88
N VAL A 11 -2.01 14.23 2.82
CA VAL A 11 -1.90 13.53 4.10
C VAL A 11 -1.81 12.02 3.89
N LEU A 12 -2.63 11.47 3.01
CA LEU A 12 -2.65 10.04 2.71
C LEU A 12 -1.27 9.57 2.20
N VAL A 13 -0.68 10.27 1.24
CA VAL A 13 0.64 9.95 0.70
C VAL A 13 1.72 10.07 1.77
N GLY A 14 1.69 11.15 2.55
CA GLY A 14 2.68 11.40 3.61
C GLY A 14 2.64 10.32 4.68
N LEU A 15 1.45 9.99 5.19
CA LEU A 15 1.29 8.95 6.21
C LEU A 15 1.64 7.55 5.67
N ALA A 16 1.19 7.23 4.46
CA ALA A 16 1.49 5.93 3.87
C ALA A 16 3.00 5.75 3.67
N GLY A 17 3.70 6.78 3.19
CA GLY A 17 5.14 6.74 3.00
C GLY A 17 5.92 6.69 4.32
N ALA A 18 5.55 7.52 5.28
CA ALA A 18 6.20 7.56 6.58
C ALA A 18 6.05 6.22 7.32
N THR A 19 4.85 5.61 7.29
CA THR A 19 4.62 4.31 7.91
C THR A 19 5.39 3.20 7.20
N ALA A 20 5.51 3.24 5.88
CA ALA A 20 6.31 2.25 5.14
C ALA A 20 7.78 2.26 5.59
N VAL A 21 8.37 3.43 5.70
CA VAL A 21 9.76 3.59 6.17
C VAL A 21 9.90 3.18 7.62
N GLY A 22 8.99 3.65 8.48
CA GLY A 22 9.02 3.34 9.91
C GLY A 22 8.88 1.84 10.19
N LEU A 23 7.94 1.17 9.53
CA LEU A 23 7.73 -0.27 9.70
C LEU A 23 8.86 -1.10 9.07
N GLY A 24 9.46 -0.62 7.98
CA GLY A 24 10.66 -1.23 7.41
C GLY A 24 11.82 -1.19 8.39
N ALA A 25 12.09 -0.04 8.98
CA ALA A 25 13.14 0.13 9.98
C ALA A 25 12.86 -0.69 11.25
N PHE A 26 11.61 -0.70 11.72
CA PHE A 26 11.20 -1.50 12.87
C PHE A 26 11.48 -3.00 12.66
N GLY A 27 11.12 -3.53 11.48
CA GLY A 27 11.38 -4.93 11.14
C GLY A 27 12.86 -5.27 11.09
N ALA A 28 13.68 -4.35 10.56
CA ALA A 28 15.12 -4.56 10.44
C ALA A 28 15.85 -4.56 11.78
N HIS A 29 15.35 -3.83 12.77
CA HIS A 29 16.03 -3.60 14.04
C HIS A 29 15.33 -4.26 15.24
N ALA A 30 14.07 -3.95 15.47
CA ALA A 30 13.36 -4.36 16.69
C ALA A 30 12.82 -5.79 16.63
N LEU A 31 12.45 -6.31 15.45
CA LEU A 31 11.85 -7.64 15.32
C LEU A 31 12.89 -8.76 15.26
N ARG A 32 14.14 -8.47 14.99
CA ARG A 32 15.20 -9.49 15.02
C ARG A 32 15.30 -10.09 16.42
N GLY A 33 15.18 -11.43 16.48
CA GLY A 33 15.21 -12.16 17.75
C GLY A 33 13.90 -12.17 18.52
N THR A 34 12.88 -11.42 18.06
CA THR A 34 11.55 -11.38 18.69
C THR A 34 10.55 -12.28 17.95
N VAL A 35 10.62 -12.30 16.63
CA VAL A 35 9.83 -13.20 15.79
C VAL A 35 10.77 -14.17 15.08
N ASP A 36 10.24 -15.32 14.66
CA ASP A 36 11.01 -16.30 13.92
C ASP A 36 11.32 -15.83 12.49
N GLU A 37 12.13 -16.59 11.77
CA GLU A 37 12.54 -16.25 10.42
C GLU A 37 11.34 -16.18 9.46
N ALA A 38 10.37 -17.08 9.60
CA ALA A 38 9.16 -17.06 8.79
C ALA A 38 8.36 -15.76 9.03
N GLY A 39 8.24 -15.34 10.28
CA GLY A 39 7.59 -14.07 10.64
C GLY A 39 8.31 -12.86 10.07
N LEU A 40 9.65 -12.86 10.07
CA LEU A 40 10.44 -11.80 9.44
C LEU A 40 10.21 -11.72 7.94
N GLN A 41 10.12 -12.86 7.25
CA GLN A 41 9.83 -12.88 5.82
C GLN A 41 8.43 -12.32 5.51
N VAL A 42 7.44 -12.67 6.31
CA VAL A 42 6.08 -12.12 6.18
C VAL A 42 6.10 -10.60 6.37
N TRP A 43 6.83 -10.12 7.37
CA TRP A 43 7.01 -8.67 7.60
C TRP A 43 7.67 -7.98 6.41
N HIS A 44 8.75 -8.56 5.86
CA HIS A 44 9.43 -8.01 4.69
C HIS A 44 8.52 -7.95 3.46
N THR A 45 7.72 -8.97 3.23
CA THR A 45 6.72 -8.95 2.15
C THR A 45 5.72 -7.82 2.34
N ALA A 46 5.25 -7.64 3.58
CA ALA A 46 4.34 -6.54 3.91
C ALA A 46 4.95 -5.18 3.60
N VAL A 47 6.20 -4.95 4.00
CA VAL A 47 6.93 -3.69 3.76
C VAL A 47 7.14 -3.44 2.27
N GLN A 48 7.53 -4.47 1.51
CA GLN A 48 7.77 -4.34 0.07
C GLN A 48 6.50 -3.91 -0.67
N TYR A 49 5.39 -4.60 -0.45
CA TYR A 49 4.12 -4.27 -1.10
C TYR A 49 3.58 -2.92 -0.62
N HIS A 50 3.75 -2.61 0.66
CA HIS A 50 3.40 -1.31 1.21
C HIS A 50 4.17 -0.20 0.48
N PHE A 51 5.50 -0.32 0.40
CA PHE A 51 6.35 0.70 -0.20
C PHE A 51 6.10 0.85 -1.70
N TRP A 52 6.03 -0.26 -2.46
CA TRP A 52 5.73 -0.20 -3.90
C TRP A 52 4.40 0.51 -4.18
N HIS A 53 3.39 0.25 -3.36
CA HIS A 53 2.07 0.84 -3.57
C HIS A 53 1.93 2.25 -3.00
N VAL A 54 2.79 2.65 -2.08
CA VAL A 54 2.96 4.08 -1.73
C VAL A 54 3.48 4.86 -2.92
N LEU A 55 4.47 4.32 -3.63
CA LEU A 55 5.00 4.96 -4.84
C LEU A 55 3.92 5.01 -5.94
N ALA A 56 3.16 3.94 -6.11
CA ALA A 56 2.03 3.91 -7.04
C ALA A 56 0.95 4.92 -6.67
N LEU A 57 0.63 5.01 -5.38
CA LEU A 57 -0.31 6.00 -4.84
C LEU A 57 0.17 7.43 -5.12
N PHE A 58 1.43 7.71 -4.86
CA PHE A 58 2.03 9.02 -5.13
C PHE A 58 1.92 9.37 -6.63
N VAL A 59 2.29 8.45 -7.51
CA VAL A 59 2.17 8.66 -8.96
C VAL A 59 0.71 8.90 -9.36
N ALA A 60 -0.23 8.14 -8.80
CA ALA A 60 -1.65 8.34 -9.08
C ALA A 60 -2.13 9.73 -8.67
N VAL A 61 -1.68 10.22 -7.51
CA VAL A 61 -2.07 11.53 -6.98
C VAL A 61 -1.51 12.67 -7.83
N VAL A 62 -0.23 12.59 -8.22
CA VAL A 62 0.44 13.72 -8.89
C VAL A 62 0.47 13.61 -10.41
N GLY A 63 0.38 12.40 -10.95
CA GLY A 63 0.62 12.12 -12.37
C GLY A 63 -0.62 11.82 -13.20
N LEU A 64 -1.67 11.28 -12.60
CA LEU A 64 -2.88 10.96 -13.36
C LEU A 64 -3.78 12.17 -13.52
N ALA A 65 -4.43 12.26 -14.69
CA ALA A 65 -5.42 13.29 -14.94
C ALA A 65 -6.61 13.13 -13.98
N PRO A 66 -7.17 14.24 -13.46
CA PRO A 66 -8.37 14.18 -12.62
C PRO A 66 -9.51 13.43 -13.30
N GLY A 67 -10.21 12.60 -12.55
CA GLY A 67 -11.31 11.80 -13.07
C GLY A 67 -11.58 10.58 -12.20
N ARG A 68 -12.60 9.83 -12.60
CA ARG A 68 -13.06 8.67 -11.83
C ARG A 68 -11.99 7.58 -11.69
N ALA A 69 -11.26 7.29 -12.78
CA ALA A 69 -10.22 6.26 -12.77
C ALA A 69 -9.09 6.61 -11.79
N ARG A 70 -8.67 7.88 -11.74
CA ARG A 70 -7.68 8.36 -10.74
C ARG A 70 -8.20 8.17 -9.32
N THR A 71 -9.42 8.61 -9.05
CA THR A 71 -10.02 8.49 -7.71
C THR A 71 -10.12 7.03 -7.27
N VAL A 72 -10.54 6.14 -8.17
CA VAL A 72 -10.64 4.70 -7.91
C VAL A 72 -9.26 4.10 -7.66
N ALA A 73 -8.25 4.46 -8.46
CA ALA A 73 -6.88 3.97 -8.26
C ALA A 73 -6.32 4.37 -6.89
N ILE A 74 -6.50 5.63 -6.50
CA ILE A 74 -6.05 6.15 -5.20
C ILE A 74 -6.73 5.35 -4.07
N ALA A 75 -8.04 5.18 -4.13
CA ALA A 75 -8.80 4.45 -3.11
C ALA A 75 -8.36 2.99 -3.02
N LEU A 76 -8.18 2.32 -4.16
CA LEU A 76 -7.79 0.91 -4.20
C LEU A 76 -6.37 0.68 -3.70
N PHE A 77 -5.44 1.56 -4.01
CA PHE A 77 -4.08 1.46 -3.46
C PHE A 77 -4.07 1.68 -1.95
N ALA A 78 -4.80 2.69 -1.45
CA ALA A 78 -4.90 2.94 -0.02
C ALA A 78 -5.53 1.76 0.73
N VAL A 79 -6.66 1.26 0.25
CA VAL A 79 -7.35 0.09 0.83
C VAL A 79 -6.46 -1.15 0.73
N GLY A 80 -5.81 -1.35 -0.41
CA GLY A 80 -4.89 -2.48 -0.62
C GLY A 80 -3.73 -2.48 0.36
N ILE A 81 -3.12 -1.32 0.64
CA ILE A 81 -2.05 -1.20 1.64
C ILE A 81 -2.55 -1.65 3.01
N VAL A 82 -3.72 -1.17 3.43
CA VAL A 82 -4.29 -1.53 4.74
C VAL A 82 -4.61 -3.02 4.81
N LEU A 83 -5.29 -3.56 3.82
CA LEU A 83 -5.73 -4.96 3.84
C LEU A 83 -4.58 -5.95 3.59
N PHE A 84 -3.74 -5.68 2.62
CA PHE A 84 -2.63 -6.57 2.26
C PHE A 84 -1.50 -6.48 3.29
N SER A 85 -0.84 -5.33 3.36
CA SER A 85 0.31 -5.15 4.23
C SER A 85 -0.11 -5.15 5.70
N GLY A 86 -1.24 -4.53 6.04
CA GLY A 86 -1.76 -4.53 7.41
C GLY A 86 -2.03 -5.93 7.96
N SER A 87 -2.65 -6.80 7.17
CA SER A 87 -2.91 -8.20 7.58
C SER A 87 -1.61 -8.99 7.75
N LEU A 88 -0.62 -8.76 6.89
CA LEU A 88 0.68 -9.42 6.99
C LEU A 88 1.48 -8.92 8.20
N TYR A 89 1.44 -7.63 8.51
CA TYR A 89 2.05 -7.11 9.75
C TYR A 89 1.44 -7.78 10.97
N ALA A 90 0.12 -7.89 11.00
CA ALA A 90 -0.59 -8.55 12.10
C ALA A 90 -0.20 -10.02 12.21
N LEU A 91 -0.15 -10.76 11.10
CA LEU A 91 0.26 -12.16 11.09
C LEU A 91 1.68 -12.35 11.61
N ALA A 92 2.62 -11.51 11.17
CA ALA A 92 4.02 -11.57 11.61
C ALA A 92 4.13 -11.37 13.13
N LEU A 93 3.23 -10.59 13.73
CA LEU A 93 3.19 -10.32 15.17
C LEU A 93 2.33 -11.31 15.96
N GLY A 94 1.84 -12.38 15.33
CA GLY A 94 1.15 -13.46 16.01
C GLY A 94 -0.37 -13.41 15.96
N ALA A 95 -0.96 -12.64 15.06
CA ALA A 95 -2.42 -12.62 14.88
C ALA A 95 -2.94 -14.01 14.45
N PRO A 96 -4.22 -14.32 14.71
CA PRO A 96 -4.82 -15.59 14.33
C PRO A 96 -4.72 -15.85 12.83
N ARG A 97 -4.65 -17.11 12.44
CA ARG A 97 -4.52 -17.55 11.05
C ARG A 97 -5.58 -17.00 10.10
N TRP A 98 -6.79 -16.78 10.58
CA TRP A 98 -7.87 -16.24 9.74
C TRP A 98 -7.54 -14.84 9.20
N THR A 99 -6.64 -14.10 9.87
CA THR A 99 -6.16 -12.80 9.41
C THR A 99 -5.54 -12.91 8.01
N GLY A 100 -4.93 -14.05 7.67
CA GLY A 100 -4.40 -14.32 6.35
C GLY A 100 -5.45 -14.37 5.23
N ALA A 101 -6.71 -14.55 5.56
CA ALA A 101 -7.80 -14.49 4.58
C ALA A 101 -8.09 -13.06 4.11
N ILE A 102 -7.66 -12.05 4.86
CA ILE A 102 -7.79 -10.64 4.49
C ILE A 102 -6.77 -10.26 3.40
N THR A 103 -5.58 -10.86 3.44
CA THR A 103 -4.48 -10.54 2.54
C THR A 103 -4.85 -10.64 1.05
N PRO A 104 -5.52 -11.72 0.57
CA PRO A 104 -5.95 -11.79 -0.83
C PRO A 104 -6.91 -10.67 -1.25
N LEU A 105 -7.75 -10.18 -0.35
CA LEU A 105 -8.64 -9.06 -0.63
C LEU A 105 -7.83 -7.79 -0.93
N GLY A 106 -6.78 -7.56 -0.16
CA GLY A 106 -5.83 -6.47 -0.42
C GLY A 106 -5.08 -6.65 -1.74
N GLY A 107 -4.69 -7.87 -2.06
CA GLY A 107 -4.06 -8.19 -3.35
C GLY A 107 -4.97 -7.91 -4.53
N VAL A 108 -6.24 -8.25 -4.44
CA VAL A 108 -7.25 -7.93 -5.47
C VAL A 108 -7.41 -6.40 -5.60
N ALA A 109 -7.43 -5.67 -4.47
CA ALA A 109 -7.48 -4.21 -4.49
C ALA A 109 -6.27 -3.62 -5.23
N PHE A 110 -5.07 -4.14 -5.00
CA PHE A 110 -3.87 -3.70 -5.73
C PHE A 110 -4.00 -3.96 -7.24
N ILE A 111 -4.41 -5.15 -7.62
CA ILE A 111 -4.59 -5.50 -9.05
C ILE A 111 -5.60 -4.55 -9.70
N ALA A 112 -6.75 -4.36 -9.06
CA ALA A 112 -7.78 -3.46 -9.57
C ALA A 112 -7.28 -2.00 -9.65
N GLY A 113 -6.46 -1.58 -8.68
CA GLY A 113 -5.82 -0.26 -8.69
C GLY A 113 -4.91 -0.06 -9.90
N TRP A 114 -4.09 -1.05 -10.23
CA TRP A 114 -3.23 -1.00 -11.42
C TRP A 114 -4.02 -0.98 -12.73
N ILE A 115 -5.12 -1.71 -12.79
CA ILE A 115 -6.04 -1.65 -13.93
C ILE A 115 -6.62 -0.24 -14.07
N ALA A 116 -7.03 0.38 -12.95
CA ALA A 116 -7.54 1.74 -12.95
C ALA A 116 -6.49 2.76 -13.42
N VAL A 117 -5.22 2.58 -13.03
CA VAL A 117 -4.10 3.40 -13.54
C VAL A 117 -3.99 3.27 -15.05
N GLY A 118 -3.98 2.04 -15.56
CA GLY A 118 -3.91 1.79 -17.00
C GLY A 118 -5.06 2.44 -17.77
N LEU A 119 -6.27 2.34 -17.24
CA LEU A 119 -7.45 2.99 -17.85
C LEU A 119 -7.35 4.52 -17.82
N SER A 120 -6.84 5.08 -16.73
CA SER A 120 -6.62 6.53 -16.63
C SER A 120 -5.61 7.02 -17.67
N LEU A 121 -4.50 6.32 -17.81
CA LEU A 121 -3.46 6.66 -18.80
C LEU A 121 -3.98 6.56 -20.23
N ARG A 122 -4.81 5.55 -20.53
CA ARG A 122 -5.39 5.37 -21.86
C ARG A 122 -6.31 6.53 -22.23
N ARG A 123 -7.07 7.05 -21.28
CA ARG A 123 -8.04 8.13 -21.52
C ARG A 123 -7.41 9.51 -21.63
N ALA A 124 -6.16 9.66 -21.20
CA ALA A 124 -5.43 10.93 -21.23
C ALA A 124 -4.89 11.30 -22.63
N ARG A 125 -5.19 10.51 -23.66
CA ARG A 125 -4.80 10.77 -25.05
C ARG A 125 -5.78 11.69 -25.76
#